data_4f4d8c8b598a54037ed2ee560815485f
#
_entry.id   4f4d8c8b598a54037ed2ee560815485f
#
_cell.length_a   1.000
_cell.length_b   1.000
_cell.length_c   1.000
_cell.angle_alpha   90.00
_cell.angle_beta   90.00
_cell.angle_gamma   90.00
#
_symmetry.space_group_name_H-M   'P 1'
#
loop_
_entity.id
_entity.type
_entity.pdbx_description
1 polymer ?
#
loop_
_entity_poly.entity_id
_entity_poly.type
_entity_poly.pdbx_seq_one_letter_code
_entity_poly.pdbx_strand_id
1 'polypeptide(L)'
;MVIAPEHELALEMAKTNEEIKNYIAISRKKSDLERTELSKDKTGVASGLYAVNPVNNKEIPIWISDFVLSSYGTGAIMSVPAHDDRDNEFAKKFGLEIINVYDEKTNKVINSDFLNGLNKEEAIKKMNEWVKNEGIGEATASYHLRDWIFSRQHYWGEPIPMVNCSKCGMVPVKESDLPIVLPEVEHYEPTDDGQSPLSQMTDWIKTTCPMCGGEANRETDTMPNWAGSDWYFLRYMDPHNDTVLASLDLMKYWGPVDVYVGGDEHNVLHLLYSRFIYKFLWDLGMVPKEHPEPYYKRLSHGVILGPDNQRMSKSKGNVIVPGIVADKYGVDVVRMYLMFMGPFDATMAWNEKTLMGVKRFLDRFEQFIKIKVCQVESNTASSDKIKLLINKLIKGVTDDLASFKYNTAIAKMMETLNSLSSFKVESLSNEDIKSFIKLLAPFAPYLAEELYSLFENKSVHASQWPMVNEKYLVEDETIVMIAINGKVRSELKVKTNEINNKDLVLGLAKQDQKIVGWVGANEIVKEIYIPGKMVNLVVKI
;
A
#
# COMPACT_ATOMS: atom_id res chain seq x y z
N MET A 1 -21.11 -32.77 -16.34
CA MET A 1 -20.98 -31.47 -17.02
C MET A 1 -21.96 -30.49 -16.40
N VAL A 2 -21.54 -29.28 -16.09
CA VAL A 2 -22.45 -28.22 -15.60
C VAL A 2 -22.29 -27.00 -16.49
N ILE A 3 -23.40 -26.39 -16.89
CA ILE A 3 -23.42 -25.18 -17.73
C ILE A 3 -24.08 -24.02 -17.01
N ALA A 4 -23.68 -22.81 -17.35
CA ALA A 4 -24.26 -21.58 -16.83
C ALA A 4 -25.73 -21.41 -17.26
N PRO A 5 -26.58 -20.74 -16.46
CA PRO A 5 -27.95 -20.41 -16.86
C PRO A 5 -28.04 -19.55 -18.12
N GLU A 6 -27.00 -18.80 -18.44
CA GLU A 6 -26.88 -17.92 -19.61
C GLU A 6 -26.32 -18.64 -20.85
N HIS A 7 -25.86 -19.87 -20.72
CA HIS A 7 -25.29 -20.64 -21.83
C HIS A 7 -26.34 -20.86 -22.94
N GLU A 8 -25.93 -20.79 -24.20
CA GLU A 8 -26.82 -20.88 -25.36
C GLU A 8 -27.70 -22.14 -25.32
N LEU A 9 -27.12 -23.30 -24.96
CA LEU A 9 -27.85 -24.55 -24.81
C LEU A 9 -28.94 -24.45 -23.74
N ALA A 10 -28.67 -23.81 -22.60
CA ALA A 10 -29.67 -23.63 -21.54
C ALA A 10 -30.80 -22.73 -22.00
N LEU A 11 -30.49 -21.63 -22.72
CA LEU A 11 -31.49 -20.73 -23.28
C LEU A 11 -32.36 -21.37 -24.35
N GLU A 12 -31.79 -22.26 -25.17
CA GLU A 12 -32.54 -23.02 -26.17
C GLU A 12 -33.53 -23.95 -25.51
N MET A 13 -33.10 -24.69 -24.50
CA MET A 13 -33.93 -25.61 -23.75
C MET A 13 -35.07 -24.91 -22.98
N ALA A 14 -34.81 -23.69 -22.50
CA ALA A 14 -35.83 -22.87 -21.84
C ALA A 14 -37.05 -22.53 -22.74
N LYS A 15 -36.91 -22.63 -24.07
CA LYS A 15 -38.02 -22.40 -24.99
C LYS A 15 -39.11 -23.49 -24.90
N THR A 16 -38.74 -24.69 -24.48
CA THR A 16 -39.64 -25.86 -24.43
C THR A 16 -39.79 -26.46 -23.04
N ASN A 17 -38.95 -26.08 -22.09
CA ASN A 17 -38.97 -26.61 -20.73
C ASN A 17 -39.19 -25.46 -19.70
N GLU A 18 -40.35 -25.46 -19.06
CA GLU A 18 -40.76 -24.41 -18.13
C GLU A 18 -39.97 -24.44 -16.80
N GLU A 19 -39.50 -25.62 -16.37
CA GLU A 19 -38.64 -25.74 -15.17
C GLU A 19 -37.29 -25.04 -15.39
N ILE A 20 -36.64 -25.30 -16.52
CA ILE A 20 -35.38 -24.68 -16.92
C ILE A 20 -35.57 -23.15 -17.05
N LYS A 21 -36.64 -22.72 -17.70
CA LYS A 21 -36.97 -21.30 -17.87
C LYS A 21 -37.12 -20.58 -16.54
N ASN A 22 -37.85 -21.19 -15.61
CA ASN A 22 -38.04 -20.64 -14.26
C ASN A 22 -36.71 -20.59 -13.49
N TYR A 23 -35.87 -21.62 -13.59
CA TYR A 23 -34.56 -21.64 -12.95
C TYR A 23 -33.66 -20.54 -13.48
N ILE A 24 -33.59 -20.32 -14.78
CA ILE A 24 -32.83 -19.23 -15.40
C ILE A 24 -33.34 -17.87 -14.91
N ALA A 25 -34.64 -17.67 -14.85
CA ALA A 25 -35.25 -16.43 -14.39
C ALA A 25 -34.91 -16.11 -12.92
N ILE A 26 -34.83 -17.14 -12.07
CA ILE A 26 -34.39 -16.98 -10.66
C ILE A 26 -32.90 -16.69 -10.58
N SER A 27 -32.09 -17.41 -11.33
CA SER A 27 -30.62 -17.26 -11.32
C SER A 27 -30.17 -15.87 -11.78
N ARG A 28 -30.84 -15.30 -12.78
CA ARG A 28 -30.57 -13.93 -13.30
C ARG A 28 -30.82 -12.80 -12.29
N LYS A 29 -31.61 -13.04 -11.25
CA LYS A 29 -31.84 -12.06 -10.18
C LYS A 29 -30.72 -12.01 -9.15
N LYS A 30 -29.81 -12.97 -9.17
CA LYS A 30 -28.67 -13.07 -8.26
C LYS A 30 -27.44 -12.38 -8.86
N SER A 31 -26.68 -11.67 -8.05
CA SER A 31 -25.36 -11.16 -8.42
C SER A 31 -24.35 -12.29 -8.54
N ASP A 32 -23.25 -12.09 -9.27
CA ASP A 32 -22.16 -13.06 -9.39
C ASP A 32 -21.55 -13.42 -8.01
N LEU A 33 -21.51 -12.46 -7.09
CA LEU A 33 -21.05 -12.68 -5.72
C LEU A 33 -21.97 -13.65 -4.97
N GLU A 34 -23.28 -13.44 -5.06
CA GLU A 34 -24.29 -14.33 -4.46
C GLU A 34 -24.29 -15.72 -5.06
N ARG A 35 -23.95 -15.85 -6.35
CA ARG A 35 -23.88 -17.14 -7.07
C ARG A 35 -22.64 -17.93 -6.69
N THR A 36 -21.52 -17.28 -6.41
CA THR A 36 -20.21 -17.93 -6.13
C THR A 36 -19.93 -18.15 -4.65
N GLU A 37 -20.80 -17.71 -3.74
CA GLU A 37 -20.63 -17.89 -2.30
C GLU A 37 -20.65 -19.37 -1.89
N LEU A 38 -19.52 -19.81 -1.28
CA LEU A 38 -19.31 -21.23 -0.93
C LEU A 38 -20.27 -21.76 0.13
N SER A 39 -20.80 -20.88 0.99
CA SER A 39 -21.67 -21.24 2.12
C SER A 39 -23.14 -21.46 1.74
N LYS A 40 -23.54 -21.20 0.50
CA LYS A 40 -24.94 -21.35 0.08
C LYS A 40 -25.25 -22.75 -0.44
N ASP A 41 -26.49 -23.14 -0.21
CA ASP A 41 -27.07 -24.34 -0.78
C ASP A 41 -26.90 -24.39 -2.31
N LYS A 42 -26.33 -25.49 -2.81
CA LYS A 42 -26.16 -25.67 -4.26
C LYS A 42 -27.51 -25.93 -4.93
N THR A 43 -27.79 -25.15 -5.97
CA THR A 43 -29.02 -25.27 -6.76
C THR A 43 -28.71 -25.67 -8.19
N GLY A 44 -29.63 -26.32 -8.85
CA GLY A 44 -29.49 -26.73 -10.24
C GLY A 44 -30.70 -27.46 -10.78
N VAL A 45 -30.80 -27.54 -12.09
CA VAL A 45 -31.83 -28.28 -12.80
C VAL A 45 -31.19 -29.21 -13.83
N ALA A 46 -31.66 -30.45 -13.91
CA ALA A 46 -31.19 -31.39 -14.92
C ALA A 46 -31.67 -30.96 -16.32
N SER A 47 -30.74 -30.96 -17.28
CA SER A 47 -31.11 -30.66 -18.66
C SER A 47 -31.84 -31.77 -19.38
N GLY A 48 -31.67 -33.01 -18.91
CA GLY A 48 -32.12 -34.21 -19.63
C GLY A 48 -31.20 -34.60 -20.79
N LEU A 49 -30.15 -33.84 -21.05
CA LEU A 49 -29.15 -34.13 -22.08
C LEU A 49 -27.87 -34.71 -21.47
N TYR A 50 -27.11 -35.35 -22.32
CA TYR A 50 -25.82 -35.95 -21.98
C TYR A 50 -24.73 -35.42 -22.91
N ALA A 51 -23.55 -35.22 -22.38
CA ALA A 51 -22.33 -34.95 -23.13
C ALA A 51 -21.50 -36.24 -23.19
N VAL A 52 -20.82 -36.49 -24.29
CA VAL A 52 -19.87 -37.59 -24.41
C VAL A 52 -18.49 -37.13 -23.93
N ASN A 53 -17.94 -37.80 -22.92
CA ASN A 53 -16.56 -37.57 -22.50
C ASN A 53 -15.61 -38.14 -23.59
N PRO A 54 -14.83 -37.29 -24.27
CA PRO A 54 -14.03 -37.75 -25.41
C PRO A 54 -12.88 -38.69 -25.02
N VAL A 55 -12.50 -38.75 -23.74
CA VAL A 55 -11.40 -39.59 -23.26
C VAL A 55 -11.81 -41.06 -23.18
N ASN A 56 -13.05 -41.34 -22.76
CA ASN A 56 -13.50 -42.68 -22.47
C ASN A 56 -14.86 -43.05 -23.13
N ASN A 57 -15.39 -42.17 -23.97
CA ASN A 57 -16.67 -42.27 -24.67
C ASN A 57 -17.90 -42.55 -23.77
N LYS A 58 -17.79 -42.22 -22.46
CA LYS A 58 -18.94 -42.32 -21.55
C LYS A 58 -19.82 -41.10 -21.64
N GLU A 59 -21.13 -41.33 -21.56
CA GLU A 59 -22.12 -40.28 -21.44
C GLU A 59 -22.12 -39.72 -20.01
N ILE A 60 -22.04 -38.37 -19.88
CA ILE A 60 -22.13 -37.65 -18.62
C ILE A 60 -23.32 -36.72 -18.65
N PRO A 61 -24.15 -36.64 -17.59
CA PRO A 61 -25.33 -35.79 -17.59
C PRO A 61 -24.95 -34.31 -17.60
N ILE A 62 -25.73 -33.51 -18.32
CA ILE A 62 -25.60 -32.05 -18.34
C ILE A 62 -26.59 -31.46 -17.36
N TRP A 63 -26.07 -30.62 -16.43
CA TRP A 63 -26.85 -29.86 -15.47
C TRP A 63 -26.70 -28.36 -15.73
N ILE A 64 -27.73 -27.59 -15.39
CA ILE A 64 -27.70 -26.13 -15.40
C ILE A 64 -27.61 -25.66 -13.94
N SER A 65 -26.60 -24.86 -13.60
CA SER A 65 -26.45 -24.38 -12.23
C SER A 65 -25.91 -22.94 -12.18
N ASP A 66 -26.41 -22.19 -11.22
CA ASP A 66 -26.08 -20.80 -11.02
C ASP A 66 -24.67 -20.53 -10.46
N PHE A 67 -23.99 -21.55 -9.92
CA PHE A 67 -22.59 -21.40 -9.51
C PHE A 67 -21.60 -21.38 -10.70
N VAL A 68 -22.03 -21.72 -11.90
CA VAL A 68 -21.25 -21.58 -13.13
C VAL A 68 -21.55 -20.21 -13.74
N LEU A 69 -20.51 -19.41 -13.94
CA LEU A 69 -20.64 -18.08 -14.55
C LEU A 69 -20.35 -18.13 -16.04
N SER A 70 -21.20 -17.47 -16.85
CA SER A 70 -20.99 -17.35 -18.28
C SER A 70 -19.79 -16.46 -18.65
N SER A 71 -19.38 -15.58 -17.75
CA SER A 71 -18.20 -14.73 -17.89
C SER A 71 -16.87 -15.47 -17.67
N TYR A 72 -16.90 -16.74 -17.26
CA TYR A 72 -15.70 -17.53 -17.00
C TYR A 72 -15.58 -18.68 -18.02
N GLY A 73 -14.58 -18.59 -18.88
CA GLY A 73 -14.35 -19.54 -19.94
C GLY A 73 -15.50 -19.61 -20.95
N THR A 74 -15.98 -20.82 -21.24
CA THR A 74 -17.12 -21.05 -22.16
C THR A 74 -18.48 -21.05 -21.48
N GLY A 75 -18.53 -20.82 -20.15
CA GLY A 75 -19.76 -21.00 -19.37
C GLY A 75 -20.18 -22.46 -19.19
N ALA A 76 -19.31 -23.42 -19.53
CA ALA A 76 -19.49 -24.85 -19.32
C ALA A 76 -18.28 -25.44 -18.60
N ILE A 77 -18.49 -26.20 -17.55
CA ILE A 77 -17.41 -26.82 -16.77
C ILE A 77 -17.60 -28.34 -16.73
N MET A 78 -16.49 -29.08 -16.76
CA MET A 78 -16.45 -30.47 -16.41
C MET A 78 -16.21 -30.59 -14.90
N SER A 79 -17.22 -31.01 -14.15
CA SER A 79 -17.17 -31.14 -12.71
C SER A 79 -16.26 -32.26 -12.24
N VAL A 80 -15.60 -32.06 -11.10
CA VAL A 80 -14.67 -33.01 -10.47
C VAL A 80 -15.12 -33.31 -9.03
N PRO A 81 -16.25 -34.05 -8.84
CA PRO A 81 -16.89 -34.18 -7.52
C PRO A 81 -16.04 -34.87 -6.45
N ALA A 82 -15.00 -35.60 -6.81
CA ALA A 82 -14.12 -36.25 -5.85
C ALA A 82 -13.08 -35.30 -5.23
N HIS A 83 -12.79 -34.15 -5.88
CA HIS A 83 -11.65 -33.29 -5.52
C HIS A 83 -11.95 -31.77 -5.51
N ASP A 84 -13.20 -31.37 -5.78
CA ASP A 84 -13.70 -30.00 -5.62
C ASP A 84 -14.90 -30.02 -4.67
N ASP A 85 -14.84 -29.18 -3.63
CA ASP A 85 -15.86 -29.17 -2.57
C ASP A 85 -17.25 -28.76 -3.09
N ARG A 86 -17.33 -27.84 -4.04
CA ARG A 86 -18.60 -27.37 -4.63
C ARG A 86 -19.23 -28.45 -5.47
N ASP A 87 -18.43 -29.09 -6.29
CA ASP A 87 -18.88 -30.20 -7.15
C ASP A 87 -19.28 -31.42 -6.31
N ASN A 88 -18.58 -31.65 -5.19
CA ASN A 88 -18.89 -32.73 -4.24
C ASN A 88 -20.25 -32.51 -3.56
N GLU A 89 -20.50 -31.32 -3.04
CA GLU A 89 -21.78 -30.97 -2.43
C GLU A 89 -22.92 -31.04 -3.44
N PHE A 90 -22.71 -30.58 -4.68
CA PHE A 90 -23.67 -30.67 -5.77
C PHE A 90 -23.98 -32.12 -6.13
N ALA A 91 -22.94 -32.91 -6.32
CA ALA A 91 -23.11 -34.33 -6.67
C ALA A 91 -23.85 -35.12 -5.59
N LYS A 92 -23.53 -34.90 -4.32
CA LYS A 92 -24.24 -35.52 -3.18
C LYS A 92 -25.71 -35.11 -3.13
N LYS A 93 -26.00 -33.81 -3.32
CA LYS A 93 -27.36 -33.29 -3.28
C LYS A 93 -28.25 -33.87 -4.37
N PHE A 94 -27.72 -34.05 -5.56
CA PHE A 94 -28.48 -34.53 -6.73
C PHE A 94 -28.26 -36.01 -7.04
N GLY A 95 -27.57 -36.75 -6.16
CA GLY A 95 -27.37 -38.22 -6.29
C GLY A 95 -26.52 -38.60 -7.50
N LEU A 96 -25.54 -37.76 -7.89
CA LEU A 96 -24.66 -38.04 -9.02
C LEU A 96 -23.48 -38.91 -8.59
N GLU A 97 -22.95 -39.67 -9.54
CA GLU A 97 -21.80 -40.56 -9.31
C GLU A 97 -20.54 -39.74 -8.98
N ILE A 98 -19.80 -40.18 -7.95
CA ILE A 98 -18.53 -39.58 -7.53
C ILE A 98 -17.42 -40.61 -7.74
N ILE A 99 -16.56 -40.36 -8.71
CA ILE A 99 -15.44 -41.25 -9.06
C ILE A 99 -14.15 -40.62 -8.53
N ASN A 100 -13.46 -41.31 -7.62
CA ASN A 100 -12.15 -40.88 -7.17
C ASN A 100 -11.11 -41.13 -8.26
N VAL A 101 -10.44 -40.07 -8.70
CA VAL A 101 -9.44 -40.10 -9.78
C VAL A 101 -8.02 -39.83 -9.30
N TYR A 102 -7.83 -39.68 -7.98
CA TYR A 102 -6.53 -39.40 -7.39
C TYR A 102 -6.39 -40.04 -6.01
N ASP A 103 -5.32 -40.77 -5.80
CA ASP A 103 -5.01 -41.41 -4.52
C ASP A 103 -3.97 -40.54 -3.78
N GLU A 104 -4.42 -39.89 -2.72
CA GLU A 104 -3.57 -39.00 -1.89
C GLU A 104 -2.44 -39.78 -1.18
N LYS A 105 -2.60 -41.06 -0.90
CA LYS A 105 -1.56 -41.86 -0.20
C LYS A 105 -0.38 -42.17 -1.09
N THR A 106 -0.66 -42.48 -2.37
CA THR A 106 0.38 -42.81 -3.35
C THR A 106 0.80 -41.60 -4.19
N ASN A 107 0.08 -40.45 -4.08
CA ASN A 107 0.24 -39.26 -4.89
C ASN A 107 0.14 -39.56 -6.40
N LYS A 108 -0.83 -40.41 -6.79
CA LYS A 108 -0.98 -40.87 -8.15
C LYS A 108 -2.42 -40.81 -8.65
N VAL A 109 -2.55 -40.56 -9.95
CA VAL A 109 -3.83 -40.62 -10.68
C VAL A 109 -4.26 -42.07 -10.82
N ILE A 110 -5.57 -42.32 -10.58
CA ILE A 110 -6.24 -43.62 -10.65
C ILE A 110 -7.55 -43.47 -11.42
N ASN A 111 -8.15 -44.55 -11.88
CA ASN A 111 -9.44 -44.57 -12.60
C ASN A 111 -9.49 -43.57 -13.79
N SER A 112 -8.36 -43.31 -14.45
CA SER A 112 -8.20 -42.25 -15.46
C SER A 112 -7.45 -42.75 -16.71
N ASP A 113 -7.62 -44.02 -17.04
CA ASP A 113 -7.10 -44.70 -18.24
C ASP A 113 -5.59 -44.43 -18.47
N PHE A 114 -5.21 -43.82 -19.58
CA PHE A 114 -3.81 -43.56 -19.94
C PHE A 114 -3.05 -42.62 -18.99
N LEU A 115 -3.74 -42.00 -18.05
CA LEU A 115 -3.16 -41.13 -17.00
C LEU A 115 -2.85 -41.90 -15.71
N ASN A 116 -3.32 -43.12 -15.55
CA ASN A 116 -3.10 -43.91 -14.34
C ASN A 116 -1.63 -44.08 -14.00
N GLY A 117 -1.31 -43.89 -12.71
CA GLY A 117 0.06 -44.02 -12.18
C GLY A 117 0.96 -42.79 -12.35
N LEU A 118 0.52 -41.75 -13.05
CA LEU A 118 1.20 -40.46 -13.14
C LEU A 118 0.97 -39.65 -11.87
N ASN A 119 1.87 -38.72 -11.55
CA ASN A 119 1.57 -37.70 -10.59
C ASN A 119 0.69 -36.59 -11.22
N LYS A 120 0.18 -35.67 -10.41
CA LYS A 120 -0.78 -34.64 -10.86
C LYS A 120 -0.22 -33.75 -11.99
N GLU A 121 1.02 -33.34 -11.90
CA GLU A 121 1.65 -32.44 -12.90
C GLU A 121 1.87 -33.16 -14.23
N GLU A 122 2.37 -34.38 -14.17
CA GLU A 122 2.56 -35.22 -15.35
C GLU A 122 1.21 -35.55 -16.04
N ALA A 123 0.17 -35.82 -15.27
CA ALA A 123 -1.15 -36.07 -15.78
C ALA A 123 -1.77 -34.85 -16.48
N ILE A 124 -1.67 -33.67 -15.89
CA ILE A 124 -2.13 -32.41 -16.49
C ILE A 124 -1.39 -32.16 -17.82
N LYS A 125 -0.06 -32.29 -17.81
CA LYS A 125 0.75 -32.08 -19.02
C LYS A 125 0.33 -33.07 -20.13
N LYS A 126 0.22 -34.36 -19.82
CA LYS A 126 -0.15 -35.39 -20.76
C LYS A 126 -1.58 -35.20 -21.29
N MET A 127 -2.51 -34.77 -20.43
CA MET A 127 -3.88 -34.47 -20.86
C MET A 127 -3.91 -33.27 -21.82
N ASN A 128 -3.19 -32.19 -21.52
CA ASN A 128 -3.11 -31.01 -22.40
C ASN A 128 -2.51 -31.37 -23.77
N GLU A 129 -1.46 -32.20 -23.79
CA GLU A 129 -0.86 -32.71 -25.02
C GLU A 129 -1.88 -33.56 -25.84
N TRP A 130 -2.63 -34.43 -25.15
CA TRP A 130 -3.64 -35.27 -25.79
C TRP A 130 -4.78 -34.43 -26.40
N VAL A 131 -5.36 -33.50 -25.61
CA VAL A 131 -6.44 -32.59 -26.07
C VAL A 131 -6.03 -31.82 -27.32
N LYS A 132 -4.78 -31.33 -27.33
CA LYS A 132 -4.21 -30.58 -28.46
C LYS A 132 -4.02 -31.49 -29.71
N ASN A 133 -3.51 -32.71 -29.51
CA ASN A 133 -3.25 -33.63 -30.61
C ASN A 133 -4.54 -34.14 -31.25
N GLU A 134 -5.60 -34.35 -30.46
CA GLU A 134 -6.93 -34.68 -30.98
C GLU A 134 -7.66 -33.49 -31.62
N GLY A 135 -7.11 -32.26 -31.51
CA GLY A 135 -7.72 -31.08 -32.09
C GLY A 135 -9.04 -30.65 -31.44
N ILE A 136 -9.29 -31.07 -30.19
CA ILE A 136 -10.55 -30.81 -29.46
C ILE A 136 -10.43 -29.71 -28.42
N GLY A 137 -9.23 -29.13 -28.23
CA GLY A 137 -9.00 -28.03 -27.32
C GLY A 137 -7.54 -27.65 -27.18
N GLU A 138 -7.27 -26.67 -26.35
CA GLU A 138 -5.93 -26.20 -26.04
C GLU A 138 -5.79 -25.81 -24.58
N ALA A 139 -4.55 -25.78 -24.08
CA ALA A 139 -4.24 -25.29 -22.74
C ALA A 139 -4.35 -23.76 -22.71
N THR A 140 -5.17 -23.24 -21.82
CA THR A 140 -5.33 -21.81 -21.61
C THR A 140 -5.01 -21.43 -20.17
N ALA A 141 -4.64 -20.16 -19.95
CA ALA A 141 -4.46 -19.59 -18.63
C ALA A 141 -5.61 -18.62 -18.35
N SER A 142 -6.34 -18.86 -17.26
CA SER A 142 -7.33 -17.92 -16.75
C SER A 142 -6.79 -17.24 -15.51
N TYR A 143 -6.85 -15.92 -15.48
CA TYR A 143 -6.43 -15.12 -14.34
C TYR A 143 -7.60 -14.88 -13.40
N HIS A 144 -7.40 -15.02 -12.09
CA HIS A 144 -8.38 -14.64 -11.06
C HIS A 144 -8.50 -13.13 -10.86
N LEU A 145 -8.32 -12.37 -11.91
CA LEU A 145 -8.45 -10.92 -11.94
C LEU A 145 -9.71 -10.59 -12.76
N ARG A 146 -10.63 -9.85 -12.16
CA ARG A 146 -11.81 -9.32 -12.88
C ARG A 146 -11.37 -8.21 -13.82
N ASP A 147 -12.00 -8.15 -14.98
CA ASP A 147 -11.77 -7.06 -15.92
C ASP A 147 -12.06 -5.70 -15.29
N TRP A 148 -11.21 -4.75 -15.57
CA TRP A 148 -11.47 -3.38 -15.16
C TRP A 148 -12.54 -2.78 -16.07
N ILE A 149 -13.75 -2.58 -15.51
CA ILE A 149 -14.80 -1.85 -16.21
C ILE A 149 -14.38 -0.39 -16.26
N PHE A 150 -14.03 0.09 -17.47
CA PHE A 150 -13.47 1.41 -17.67
C PHE A 150 -14.51 2.53 -17.76
N SER A 151 -15.76 2.22 -18.05
CA SER A 151 -16.87 3.18 -18.19
C SER A 151 -17.58 3.47 -16.87
N ARG A 152 -18.03 4.72 -16.71
CA ARG A 152 -18.78 5.21 -15.56
C ARG A 152 -20.00 6.02 -16.02
N GLN A 153 -21.13 5.80 -15.35
CA GLN A 153 -22.42 6.44 -15.62
C GLN A 153 -22.56 7.68 -14.74
N HIS A 154 -21.70 8.67 -14.95
CA HIS A 154 -21.81 9.97 -14.27
C HIS A 154 -21.44 11.12 -15.22
N TYR A 155 -21.85 12.34 -14.84
CA TYR A 155 -21.63 13.52 -15.67
C TYR A 155 -20.14 13.91 -15.77
N TRP A 156 -19.44 13.86 -14.65
CA TRP A 156 -18.05 14.27 -14.55
C TRP A 156 -17.07 13.14 -14.88
N GLY A 157 -15.87 13.50 -15.27
CA GLY A 157 -14.80 12.60 -15.68
C GLY A 157 -14.35 12.86 -17.12
N GLU A 158 -13.28 12.22 -17.54
CA GLU A 158 -12.79 12.31 -18.91
C GLU A 158 -13.78 11.61 -19.88
N PRO A 159 -14.30 12.29 -20.91
CA PRO A 159 -15.15 11.65 -21.91
C PRO A 159 -14.40 10.55 -22.66
N ILE A 160 -15.09 9.44 -22.91
CA ILE A 160 -14.52 8.36 -23.74
C ILE A 160 -14.56 8.78 -25.22
N PRO A 161 -13.41 8.85 -25.92
CA PRO A 161 -13.33 9.40 -27.27
C PRO A 161 -13.83 8.42 -28.35
N MET A 162 -15.06 7.96 -28.19
CA MET A 162 -15.71 7.02 -29.10
C MET A 162 -17.06 7.54 -29.54
N VAL A 163 -17.50 7.11 -30.73
CA VAL A 163 -18.84 7.36 -31.24
C VAL A 163 -19.52 6.05 -31.66
N ASN A 164 -20.79 5.93 -31.38
CA ASN A 164 -21.64 4.80 -31.76
C ASN A 164 -22.32 5.08 -33.09
N CYS A 165 -21.97 4.35 -34.14
CA CYS A 165 -22.55 4.46 -35.47
C CYS A 165 -23.36 3.20 -35.80
N SER A 166 -24.59 3.37 -36.32
CA SER A 166 -25.46 2.24 -36.68
C SER A 166 -24.88 1.35 -37.81
N LYS A 167 -23.96 1.88 -38.63
CA LYS A 167 -23.33 1.13 -39.71
C LYS A 167 -21.95 0.59 -39.36
N CYS A 168 -21.17 1.37 -38.59
CA CYS A 168 -19.73 1.08 -38.36
C CYS A 168 -19.47 0.54 -36.94
N GLY A 169 -20.47 0.53 -36.05
CA GLY A 169 -20.31 0.19 -34.64
C GLY A 169 -19.60 1.28 -33.85
N MET A 170 -18.81 0.89 -32.86
CA MET A 170 -17.95 1.80 -32.07
C MET A 170 -16.76 2.28 -32.91
N VAL A 171 -16.63 3.57 -33.10
CA VAL A 171 -15.58 4.20 -33.90
C VAL A 171 -14.84 5.25 -33.08
N PRO A 172 -13.49 5.26 -33.06
CA PRO A 172 -12.75 6.30 -32.35
C PRO A 172 -12.94 7.66 -33.00
N VAL A 173 -12.98 8.71 -32.18
CA VAL A 173 -12.98 10.11 -32.64
C VAL A 173 -11.66 10.43 -33.32
N LYS A 174 -11.68 11.31 -34.32
CA LYS A 174 -10.43 11.76 -34.97
C LYS A 174 -9.56 12.53 -33.99
N GLU A 175 -8.24 12.38 -34.13
CA GLU A 175 -7.27 13.12 -33.30
C GLU A 175 -7.47 14.64 -33.37
N SER A 176 -7.83 15.16 -34.58
CA SER A 176 -8.13 16.58 -34.77
C SER A 176 -9.29 17.13 -33.95
N ASP A 177 -10.17 16.25 -33.52
CA ASP A 177 -11.40 16.60 -32.81
C ASP A 177 -11.27 16.43 -31.28
N LEU A 178 -10.05 16.10 -30.79
CA LEU A 178 -9.70 16.04 -29.38
C LEU A 178 -9.23 17.40 -28.84
N PRO A 179 -9.46 17.70 -27.57
CA PRO A 179 -10.18 16.90 -26.58
C PRO A 179 -11.71 16.98 -26.74
N ILE A 180 -12.42 15.89 -26.38
CA ILE A 180 -13.86 15.97 -26.22
C ILE A 180 -14.14 16.70 -24.89
N VAL A 181 -14.88 17.78 -24.97
CA VAL A 181 -15.26 18.61 -23.82
C VAL A 181 -16.67 18.25 -23.37
N LEU A 182 -16.85 18.13 -22.04
CA LEU A 182 -18.18 17.96 -21.46
C LEU A 182 -19.04 19.22 -21.71
N PRO A 183 -20.37 19.06 -21.92
CA PRO A 183 -21.26 20.20 -22.05
C PRO A 183 -21.38 20.95 -20.73
N GLU A 184 -21.46 22.27 -20.76
CA GLU A 184 -21.75 23.06 -19.58
C GLU A 184 -23.25 22.92 -19.24
N VAL A 185 -23.54 22.52 -18.00
CA VAL A 185 -24.92 22.38 -17.50
C VAL A 185 -25.03 22.94 -16.09
N GLU A 186 -26.12 23.61 -15.80
CA GLU A 186 -26.39 24.15 -14.46
C GLU A 186 -26.82 23.05 -13.48
N HIS A 187 -27.57 22.05 -13.97
CA HIS A 187 -28.02 20.92 -13.17
C HIS A 187 -27.99 19.62 -13.99
N TYR A 188 -27.70 18.53 -13.33
CA TYR A 188 -27.86 17.19 -13.87
C TYR A 188 -28.32 16.25 -12.75
N GLU A 189 -29.09 15.22 -13.13
CA GLU A 189 -29.58 14.21 -12.20
C GLU A 189 -29.22 12.81 -12.71
N PRO A 190 -29.02 11.82 -11.82
CA PRO A 190 -28.93 10.43 -12.22
C PRO A 190 -30.19 10.01 -12.97
N THR A 191 -30.04 9.12 -13.95
CA THR A 191 -31.18 8.57 -14.68
C THR A 191 -31.77 7.38 -13.94
N ASP A 192 -33.09 7.18 -14.04
CA ASP A 192 -33.80 6.07 -13.38
C ASP A 192 -33.47 4.70 -14.00
N ASP A 193 -32.95 4.68 -15.23
CA ASP A 193 -32.60 3.47 -15.98
C ASP A 193 -31.10 3.10 -15.85
N GLY A 194 -30.34 3.84 -15.04
CA GLY A 194 -28.90 3.60 -14.80
C GLY A 194 -27.99 4.05 -15.94
N GLN A 195 -28.47 4.79 -16.92
CA GLN A 195 -27.63 5.42 -17.93
C GLN A 195 -26.89 6.63 -17.35
N SER A 196 -25.84 7.09 -18.04
CA SER A 196 -25.15 8.33 -17.69
C SER A 196 -26.07 9.56 -17.80
N PRO A 197 -25.97 10.55 -16.90
CA PRO A 197 -26.67 11.83 -17.06
C PRO A 197 -26.41 12.51 -18.43
N LEU A 198 -25.24 12.25 -19.02
CA LEU A 198 -24.91 12.74 -20.37
C LEU A 198 -25.86 12.17 -21.43
N SER A 199 -26.50 11.03 -21.20
CA SER A 199 -27.49 10.43 -22.13
C SER A 199 -28.73 11.30 -22.35
N GLN A 200 -28.99 12.25 -21.46
CA GLN A 200 -30.11 13.19 -21.57
C GLN A 200 -29.72 14.46 -22.39
N MET A 201 -28.46 14.66 -22.74
CA MET A 201 -27.94 15.86 -23.40
C MET A 201 -27.89 15.68 -24.92
N THR A 202 -29.09 15.66 -25.54
CA THR A 202 -29.30 15.29 -26.94
C THR A 202 -28.46 16.08 -27.94
N ASP A 203 -28.21 17.37 -27.68
CA ASP A 203 -27.42 18.24 -28.57
C ASP A 203 -25.91 17.89 -28.51
N TRP A 204 -25.43 17.49 -27.33
CA TRP A 204 -24.03 17.06 -27.17
C TRP A 204 -23.80 15.64 -27.71
N ILE A 205 -24.78 14.74 -27.60
CA ILE A 205 -24.67 13.34 -28.06
C ILE A 205 -24.54 13.26 -29.58
N LYS A 206 -25.35 14.01 -30.30
CA LYS A 206 -25.42 13.93 -31.77
C LYS A 206 -24.11 14.38 -32.42
N THR A 207 -23.60 13.54 -33.31
CA THR A 207 -22.36 13.79 -34.02
C THR A 207 -22.35 13.06 -35.38
N THR A 208 -21.27 13.19 -36.12
CA THR A 208 -21.06 12.47 -37.38
C THR A 208 -20.03 11.34 -37.16
N CYS A 209 -20.25 10.20 -37.80
CA CYS A 209 -19.31 9.09 -37.75
C CYS A 209 -18.01 9.46 -38.48
N PRO A 210 -16.84 9.37 -37.82
CA PRO A 210 -15.54 9.67 -38.43
C PRO A 210 -15.18 8.78 -39.63
N MET A 211 -15.77 7.56 -39.70
CA MET A 211 -15.47 6.56 -40.72
C MET A 211 -16.39 6.70 -41.95
N CYS A 212 -17.70 6.82 -41.78
CA CYS A 212 -18.65 6.82 -42.90
C CYS A 212 -19.34 8.17 -43.15
N GLY A 213 -19.15 9.18 -42.30
CA GLY A 213 -19.79 10.49 -42.41
C GLY A 213 -21.29 10.51 -42.11
N GLY A 214 -21.89 9.38 -41.73
CA GLY A 214 -23.32 9.29 -41.37
C GLY A 214 -23.59 9.76 -39.94
N GLU A 215 -24.87 9.82 -39.55
CA GLU A 215 -25.28 10.14 -38.17
C GLU A 215 -24.72 9.13 -37.20
N ALA A 216 -24.23 9.63 -36.07
CA ALA A 216 -23.71 8.84 -34.96
C ALA A 216 -23.95 9.55 -33.62
N ASN A 217 -23.79 8.81 -32.52
CA ASN A 217 -23.91 9.34 -31.18
C ASN A 217 -22.57 9.24 -30.46
N ARG A 218 -22.18 10.27 -29.70
CA ARG A 218 -21.03 10.19 -28.79
C ARG A 218 -21.30 9.15 -27.70
N GLU A 219 -20.23 8.53 -27.22
CA GLU A 219 -20.28 7.74 -26.00
C GLU A 219 -20.67 8.64 -24.83
N THR A 220 -21.62 8.21 -24.02
CA THR A 220 -22.17 8.97 -22.88
C THR A 220 -21.57 8.59 -21.53
N ASP A 221 -20.89 7.45 -21.47
CA ASP A 221 -20.11 7.08 -20.30
C ASP A 221 -18.80 7.89 -20.24
N THR A 222 -18.32 8.15 -19.04
CA THR A 222 -17.02 8.77 -18.83
C THR A 222 -15.99 7.75 -18.31
N MET A 223 -14.72 8.11 -18.37
CA MET A 223 -13.65 7.30 -17.79
C MET A 223 -13.73 7.34 -16.27
N PRO A 224 -13.23 6.30 -15.56
CA PRO A 224 -13.15 6.30 -14.10
C PRO A 224 -12.11 7.33 -13.62
N ASN A 225 -12.21 7.75 -12.35
CA ASN A 225 -11.25 8.66 -11.72
C ASN A 225 -9.79 8.21 -11.87
N TRP A 226 -9.58 6.90 -11.96
CA TRP A 226 -8.24 6.32 -12.11
C TRP A 226 -7.61 6.61 -13.47
N ALA A 227 -8.38 6.92 -14.51
CA ALA A 227 -7.86 7.17 -15.84
C ALA A 227 -6.87 8.34 -15.88
N GLY A 228 -7.25 9.50 -15.36
CA GLY A 228 -6.36 10.65 -15.25
C GLY A 228 -5.21 10.42 -14.26
N SER A 229 -5.47 9.74 -13.15
CA SER A 229 -4.46 9.46 -12.14
C SER A 229 -3.43 8.40 -12.56
N ASP A 230 -3.69 7.63 -13.63
CA ASP A 230 -2.81 6.56 -14.07
C ASP A 230 -1.53 7.06 -14.75
N TRP A 231 -1.49 8.30 -15.16
CA TRP A 231 -0.36 8.87 -15.91
C TRP A 231 0.06 10.28 -15.47
N TYR A 232 -0.58 10.88 -14.45
CA TYR A 232 -0.33 12.26 -14.00
C TYR A 232 1.14 12.51 -13.67
N PHE A 233 1.83 11.52 -13.08
CA PHE A 233 3.25 11.63 -12.72
C PHE A 233 4.16 11.79 -13.95
N LEU A 234 3.78 11.26 -15.10
CA LEU A 234 4.49 11.50 -16.36
C LEU A 234 4.30 12.95 -16.81
N ARG A 235 3.06 13.46 -16.76
CA ARG A 235 2.77 14.86 -17.10
C ARG A 235 3.48 15.86 -16.19
N TYR A 236 3.67 15.52 -14.91
CA TYR A 236 4.42 16.37 -13.97
C TYR A 236 5.89 16.57 -14.37
N MET A 237 6.48 15.64 -15.11
CA MET A 237 7.84 15.76 -15.62
C MET A 237 7.96 16.81 -16.74
N ASP A 238 6.87 17.07 -17.48
CA ASP A 238 6.84 18.02 -18.62
C ASP A 238 5.45 18.69 -18.74
N PRO A 239 5.06 19.54 -17.76
CA PRO A 239 3.69 20.03 -17.62
C PRO A 239 3.21 20.98 -18.71
N HIS A 240 4.14 21.59 -19.44
CA HIS A 240 3.85 22.59 -20.48
C HIS A 240 4.01 22.05 -21.90
N ASN A 241 4.14 20.75 -22.09
CA ASN A 241 4.29 20.14 -23.40
C ASN A 241 2.93 19.93 -24.06
N ASP A 242 2.68 20.65 -25.17
CA ASP A 242 1.42 20.58 -25.89
C ASP A 242 1.44 19.57 -27.07
N THR A 243 2.58 18.91 -27.33
CA THR A 243 2.75 18.05 -28.49
C THR A 243 2.79 16.55 -28.14
N VAL A 244 3.35 16.19 -26.98
CA VAL A 244 3.48 14.81 -26.54
C VAL A 244 3.12 14.68 -25.06
N LEU A 245 2.92 13.46 -24.60
CA LEU A 245 2.62 13.13 -23.20
C LEU A 245 3.62 13.77 -22.23
N ALA A 246 4.88 13.60 -22.45
CA ALA A 246 6.04 14.29 -21.91
C ALA A 246 7.27 13.95 -22.78
N SER A 247 8.33 14.76 -22.75
CA SER A 247 9.53 14.45 -23.52
C SER A 247 10.25 13.23 -22.95
N LEU A 248 10.75 12.35 -23.81
CA LEU A 248 11.49 11.15 -23.39
C LEU A 248 12.74 11.49 -22.56
N ASP A 249 13.40 12.61 -22.86
CA ASP A 249 14.60 13.03 -22.12
C ASP A 249 14.26 13.45 -20.68
N LEU A 250 13.14 14.16 -20.49
CA LEU A 250 12.67 14.50 -19.14
C LEU A 250 12.17 13.28 -18.37
N MET A 251 11.49 12.34 -19.07
CA MET A 251 11.10 11.06 -18.45
C MET A 251 12.32 10.22 -18.05
N LYS A 252 13.42 10.23 -18.82
CA LYS A 252 14.67 9.55 -18.47
C LYS A 252 15.36 10.20 -17.27
N TYR A 253 15.29 11.52 -17.17
CA TYR A 253 15.93 12.26 -16.08
C TYR A 253 15.16 12.13 -14.76
N TRP A 254 13.82 12.25 -14.78
CA TRP A 254 12.98 12.26 -13.60
C TRP A 254 12.40 10.90 -13.21
N GLY A 255 12.39 9.96 -14.13
CA GLY A 255 11.84 8.62 -13.88
C GLY A 255 12.90 7.55 -13.66
N PRO A 256 12.51 6.36 -13.16
CA PRO A 256 11.19 6.13 -12.55
C PRO A 256 11.02 6.93 -11.25
N VAL A 257 9.78 7.09 -10.77
CA VAL A 257 9.52 7.81 -9.51
C VAL A 257 10.24 7.11 -8.36
N ASP A 258 11.10 7.85 -7.63
CA ASP A 258 11.99 7.27 -6.61
C ASP A 258 11.23 6.60 -5.47
N VAL A 259 10.22 7.29 -4.92
CA VAL A 259 9.38 6.79 -3.83
C VAL A 259 7.92 7.15 -4.09
N TYR A 260 7.07 6.15 -4.17
CA TYR A 260 5.64 6.30 -4.34
C TYR A 260 4.89 5.91 -3.06
N VAL A 261 4.23 6.88 -2.45
CA VAL A 261 3.59 6.73 -1.13
C VAL A 261 2.09 6.63 -1.28
N GLY A 262 1.48 5.62 -0.64
CA GLY A 262 0.03 5.45 -0.66
C GLY A 262 -0.47 4.37 0.29
N GLY A 263 -1.79 4.31 0.47
CA GLY A 263 -2.45 3.28 1.28
C GLY A 263 -2.48 1.91 0.60
N ASP A 264 -2.66 0.87 1.39
CA ASP A 264 -2.66 -0.52 0.89
C ASP A 264 -3.85 -0.85 0.00
N GLU A 265 -4.97 -0.14 0.15
CA GLU A 265 -6.13 -0.25 -0.73
C GLU A 265 -5.81 0.02 -2.19
N HIS A 266 -4.81 0.85 -2.46
CA HIS A 266 -4.41 1.20 -3.83
C HIS A 266 -3.57 0.12 -4.53
N ASN A 267 -3.16 -0.95 -3.83
CA ASN A 267 -2.44 -2.08 -4.44
C ASN A 267 -3.26 -2.74 -5.56
N VAL A 268 -4.58 -2.80 -5.39
CA VAL A 268 -5.54 -3.38 -6.33
C VAL A 268 -6.40 -2.33 -7.04
N LEU A 269 -6.11 -1.05 -6.84
CA LEU A 269 -6.79 0.10 -7.46
C LEU A 269 -5.79 0.92 -8.27
N HIS A 270 -5.51 2.15 -7.85
CA HIS A 270 -4.64 3.08 -8.55
C HIS A 270 -3.28 2.50 -8.96
N LEU A 271 -2.58 1.81 -8.05
CA LEU A 271 -1.24 1.25 -8.37
C LEU A 271 -1.30 0.15 -9.42
N LEU A 272 -2.35 -0.68 -9.41
CA LEU A 272 -2.54 -1.71 -10.44
C LEU A 272 -2.80 -1.05 -11.79
N TYR A 273 -3.74 -0.10 -11.83
CA TYR A 273 -4.17 0.55 -13.07
C TYR A 273 -3.08 1.42 -13.68
N SER A 274 -2.40 2.24 -12.87
CA SER A 274 -1.30 3.08 -13.35
C SER A 274 -0.12 2.26 -13.88
N ARG A 275 0.21 1.13 -13.27
CA ARG A 275 1.22 0.21 -13.79
C ARG A 275 0.77 -0.46 -15.07
N PHE A 276 -0.51 -0.82 -15.19
CA PHE A 276 -1.07 -1.38 -16.42
C PHE A 276 -0.97 -0.39 -17.59
N ILE A 277 -1.43 0.85 -17.39
CA ILE A 277 -1.33 1.91 -18.40
C ILE A 277 0.13 2.23 -18.73
N TYR A 278 1.01 2.32 -17.71
CA TYR A 278 2.43 2.57 -17.96
C TYR A 278 3.07 1.46 -18.81
N LYS A 279 2.77 0.19 -18.55
CA LYS A 279 3.28 -0.95 -19.33
C LYS A 279 2.76 -0.92 -20.77
N PHE A 280 1.50 -0.54 -20.97
CA PHE A 280 0.94 -0.31 -22.29
C PHE A 280 1.69 0.81 -23.05
N LEU A 281 1.95 1.95 -22.39
CA LEU A 281 2.76 3.03 -22.97
C LEU A 281 4.21 2.59 -23.24
N TRP A 282 4.75 1.72 -22.39
CA TRP A 282 6.09 1.14 -22.58
C TRP A 282 6.13 0.22 -23.81
N ASP A 283 5.13 -0.62 -24.01
CA ASP A 283 5.01 -1.46 -25.21
C ASP A 283 4.96 -0.62 -26.48
N LEU A 284 4.24 0.49 -26.45
CA LEU A 284 4.15 1.46 -27.55
C LEU A 284 5.43 2.31 -27.76
N GLY A 285 6.40 2.24 -26.83
CA GLY A 285 7.61 3.07 -26.89
C GLY A 285 7.40 4.54 -26.53
N MET A 286 6.30 4.86 -25.84
CA MET A 286 5.96 6.23 -25.43
C MET A 286 6.63 6.65 -24.12
N VAL A 287 7.21 5.72 -23.39
CA VAL A 287 8.02 5.94 -22.19
C VAL A 287 9.38 5.27 -22.37
N PRO A 288 10.41 5.64 -21.57
CA PRO A 288 11.77 5.11 -21.74
C PRO A 288 11.81 3.59 -21.60
N LYS A 289 12.44 2.91 -22.56
CA LYS A 289 12.57 1.44 -22.57
C LYS A 289 13.44 0.90 -21.43
N GLU A 290 14.35 1.70 -20.91
CA GLU A 290 15.17 1.41 -19.74
C GLU A 290 14.39 1.37 -18.43
N HIS A 291 13.18 1.90 -18.40
CA HIS A 291 12.29 1.94 -17.22
C HIS A 291 11.03 1.10 -17.44
N PRO A 292 11.07 -0.23 -17.20
CA PRO A 292 9.90 -1.10 -17.43
C PRO A 292 8.82 -0.96 -16.35
N GLU A 293 9.09 -0.21 -15.28
CA GLU A 293 8.18 0.08 -14.17
C GLU A 293 8.14 1.58 -13.86
N PRO A 294 6.97 2.13 -13.49
CA PRO A 294 6.83 3.58 -13.25
C PRO A 294 7.44 4.03 -11.91
N TYR A 295 7.56 3.13 -10.94
CA TYR A 295 7.98 3.41 -9.58
C TYR A 295 9.17 2.54 -9.19
N TYR A 296 10.22 3.18 -8.63
CA TYR A 296 11.38 2.46 -8.11
C TYR A 296 11.06 1.78 -6.77
N LYS A 297 10.39 2.51 -5.88
CA LYS A 297 10.01 2.03 -4.55
C LYS A 297 8.60 2.47 -4.20
N ARG A 298 7.78 1.53 -3.71
CA ARG A 298 6.50 1.83 -3.10
C ARG A 298 6.62 1.80 -1.58
N LEU A 299 6.03 2.78 -0.91
CA LEU A 299 5.94 2.87 0.53
C LEU A 299 4.48 2.94 0.97
N SER A 300 4.10 1.97 1.80
CA SER A 300 2.78 1.93 2.42
C SER A 300 2.73 2.80 3.67
N HIS A 301 1.67 3.55 3.86
CA HIS A 301 1.40 4.21 5.13
C HIS A 301 0.29 3.48 5.90
N GLY A 302 0.30 3.65 7.23
CA GLY A 302 -0.76 3.13 8.09
C GLY A 302 -2.07 3.92 7.97
N VAL A 303 -3.09 3.44 8.66
CA VAL A 303 -4.42 4.06 8.71
C VAL A 303 -4.64 4.70 10.08
N ILE A 304 -5.20 5.92 10.09
CA ILE A 304 -5.62 6.58 11.33
C ILE A 304 -7.07 6.22 11.61
N LEU A 305 -7.28 5.53 12.72
CA LEU A 305 -8.60 5.16 13.22
C LEU A 305 -9.19 6.29 14.07
N GLY A 306 -10.51 6.27 14.24
CA GLY A 306 -11.19 7.13 15.19
C GLY A 306 -10.79 6.84 16.65
N PRO A 307 -11.20 7.69 17.60
CA PRO A 307 -10.96 7.46 19.04
C PRO A 307 -11.57 6.16 19.57
N ASP A 308 -12.51 5.60 18.83
CA ASP A 308 -13.21 4.34 19.08
C ASP A 308 -12.48 3.09 18.52
N ASN A 309 -11.26 3.25 18.02
CA ASN A 309 -10.49 2.21 17.31
C ASN A 309 -11.16 1.65 16.05
N GLN A 310 -12.12 2.37 15.48
CA GLN A 310 -12.79 1.99 14.23
C GLN A 310 -12.32 2.87 13.07
N ARG A 311 -12.42 2.34 11.86
CA ARG A 311 -12.16 3.13 10.65
C ARG A 311 -13.12 4.32 10.62
N MET A 312 -12.59 5.53 10.41
CA MET A 312 -13.38 6.75 10.34
C MET A 312 -14.34 6.71 9.16
N SER A 313 -15.61 7.01 9.39
CA SER A 313 -16.61 7.19 8.34
C SER A 313 -17.67 8.22 8.74
N LYS A 314 -18.22 8.94 7.76
CA LYS A 314 -19.29 9.92 7.99
C LYS A 314 -20.53 9.27 8.62
N SER A 315 -20.86 8.04 8.20
CA SER A 315 -22.02 7.29 8.71
C SER A 315 -21.90 6.88 10.17
N LYS A 316 -20.64 6.73 10.68
CA LYS A 316 -20.38 6.40 12.09
C LYS A 316 -20.24 7.64 12.99
N GLY A 317 -20.11 8.83 12.41
CA GLY A 317 -19.92 10.07 13.17
C GLY A 317 -18.59 10.16 13.93
N ASN A 318 -17.61 9.30 13.62
CA ASN A 318 -16.30 9.23 14.30
C ASN A 318 -15.17 9.91 13.52
N VAL A 319 -15.51 10.74 12.52
CA VAL A 319 -14.53 11.45 11.68
C VAL A 319 -13.94 12.61 12.44
N ILE A 320 -12.60 12.67 12.48
CA ILE A 320 -11.84 13.83 12.96
C ILE A 320 -11.51 14.71 11.75
N VAL A 321 -12.00 15.94 11.78
CA VAL A 321 -11.74 16.93 10.73
C VAL A 321 -10.46 17.68 11.06
N PRO A 322 -9.37 17.53 10.28
CA PRO A 322 -8.07 18.14 10.58
C PRO A 322 -8.11 19.67 10.74
N GLY A 323 -8.94 20.35 9.93
CA GLY A 323 -9.12 21.82 10.01
C GLY A 323 -9.59 22.27 11.40
N ILE A 324 -10.61 21.61 11.97
CA ILE A 324 -11.12 21.94 13.30
C ILE A 324 -10.03 21.78 14.37
N VAL A 325 -9.22 20.73 14.25
CA VAL A 325 -8.11 20.49 15.18
C VAL A 325 -7.01 21.52 15.00
N ALA A 326 -6.71 21.89 13.74
CA ALA A 326 -5.72 22.93 13.43
C ALA A 326 -6.16 24.31 13.92
N ASP A 327 -7.42 24.67 13.79
CA ASP A 327 -7.96 25.93 14.32
C ASP A 327 -7.83 26.02 15.85
N LYS A 328 -7.99 24.88 16.54
CA LYS A 328 -7.90 24.81 18.00
C LYS A 328 -6.47 24.78 18.54
N TYR A 329 -5.56 24.07 17.90
CA TYR A 329 -4.23 23.77 18.45
C TYR A 329 -3.06 24.29 17.60
N GLY A 330 -3.31 24.72 16.38
CA GLY A 330 -2.29 25.09 15.40
C GLY A 330 -1.97 23.95 14.42
N VAL A 331 -1.69 24.30 13.17
CA VAL A 331 -1.42 23.34 12.08
C VAL A 331 -0.13 22.55 12.32
N ASP A 332 0.90 23.16 12.89
CA ASP A 332 2.18 22.50 13.22
C ASP A 332 2.00 21.41 14.28
N VAL A 333 1.09 21.63 15.25
CA VAL A 333 0.75 20.62 16.25
C VAL A 333 0.09 19.40 15.58
N VAL A 334 -0.85 19.64 14.67
CA VAL A 334 -1.53 18.54 13.94
C VAL A 334 -0.53 17.77 13.07
N ARG A 335 0.29 18.47 12.29
CA ARG A 335 1.32 17.85 11.44
C ARG A 335 2.26 16.97 12.25
N MET A 336 2.85 17.55 13.28
CA MET A 336 3.81 16.84 14.12
C MET A 336 3.17 15.69 14.89
N TYR A 337 1.91 15.83 15.33
CA TYR A 337 1.16 14.76 15.97
C TYR A 337 0.95 13.56 15.04
N LEU A 338 0.54 13.78 13.79
CA LEU A 338 0.35 12.70 12.81
C LEU A 338 1.65 11.93 12.55
N MET A 339 2.80 12.62 12.59
CA MET A 339 4.12 12.01 12.44
C MET A 339 4.64 11.34 13.72
N PHE A 340 4.11 11.72 14.89
CA PHE A 340 4.58 11.22 16.19
C PHE A 340 3.77 10.04 16.73
N MET A 341 2.52 9.86 16.32
CA MET A 341 1.60 8.90 16.95
C MET A 341 2.02 7.43 16.82
N GLY A 342 2.91 7.10 15.89
CA GLY A 342 3.45 5.75 15.71
C GLY A 342 4.35 5.60 14.49
N PRO A 343 4.83 4.37 14.21
CA PRO A 343 5.54 4.06 12.97
C PRO A 343 4.71 4.43 11.74
N PHE A 344 5.38 4.84 10.66
CA PHE A 344 4.73 5.37 9.45
C PHE A 344 3.75 4.37 8.80
N ASP A 345 4.06 3.09 8.85
CA ASP A 345 3.29 1.98 8.28
C ASP A 345 2.27 1.36 9.25
N ALA A 346 2.23 1.82 10.51
CA ALA A 346 1.33 1.25 11.52
C ALA A 346 -0.05 1.91 11.50
N THR A 347 -1.08 1.10 11.74
CA THR A 347 -2.43 1.59 12.00
C THR A 347 -2.55 2.06 13.44
N MET A 348 -2.94 3.32 13.65
CA MET A 348 -2.98 3.96 14.96
C MET A 348 -4.34 4.64 15.20
N ALA A 349 -4.82 4.60 16.45
CA ALA A 349 -6.03 5.32 16.83
C ALA A 349 -5.73 6.77 17.21
N TRP A 350 -6.63 7.67 16.88
CA TRP A 350 -6.56 9.08 17.31
C TRP A 350 -6.55 9.19 18.82
N ASN A 351 -5.59 9.96 19.37
CA ASN A 351 -5.43 10.14 20.82
C ASN A 351 -5.10 11.60 21.16
N GLU A 352 -6.06 12.30 21.75
CA GLU A 352 -5.91 13.72 22.11
C GLU A 352 -4.83 13.97 23.19
N LYS A 353 -4.58 12.99 24.09
CA LYS A 353 -3.52 13.12 25.11
C LYS A 353 -2.14 13.18 24.48
N THR A 354 -1.90 12.39 23.43
CA THR A 354 -0.64 12.39 22.68
C THR A 354 -0.48 13.71 21.91
N LEU A 355 -1.56 14.23 21.30
CA LEU A 355 -1.57 15.53 20.63
C LEU A 355 -1.18 16.66 21.61
N MET A 356 -1.75 16.66 22.81
CA MET A 356 -1.39 17.64 23.86
C MET A 356 0.06 17.50 24.33
N GLY A 357 0.65 16.29 24.21
CA GLY A 357 2.08 16.08 24.44
C GLY A 357 2.95 16.81 23.43
N VAL A 358 2.58 16.71 22.15
CA VAL A 358 3.24 17.43 21.04
C VAL A 358 3.10 18.94 21.20
N LYS A 359 1.90 19.44 21.51
CA LYS A 359 1.69 20.87 21.75
C LYS A 359 2.61 21.40 22.84
N ARG A 360 2.66 20.74 23.98
CA ARG A 360 3.55 21.12 25.10
C ARG A 360 5.02 21.11 24.70
N PHE A 361 5.45 20.19 23.85
CA PHE A 361 6.81 20.19 23.33
C PHE A 361 7.09 21.43 22.49
N LEU A 362 6.22 21.77 21.53
CA LEU A 362 6.39 22.95 20.67
C LEU A 362 6.36 24.25 21.49
N ASP A 363 5.43 24.39 22.45
CA ASP A 363 5.36 25.54 23.35
C ASP A 363 6.68 25.72 24.16
N ARG A 364 7.21 24.60 24.69
CA ARG A 364 8.48 24.60 25.44
C ARG A 364 9.67 24.91 24.52
N PHE A 365 9.67 24.40 23.31
CA PHE A 365 10.72 24.67 22.33
C PHE A 365 10.74 26.15 21.98
N GLU A 366 9.59 26.74 21.69
CA GLU A 366 9.44 28.18 21.44
C GLU A 366 9.96 29.04 22.59
N GLN A 367 9.53 28.74 23.80
CA GLN A 367 10.00 29.44 24.99
C GLN A 367 11.50 29.31 25.18
N PHE A 368 12.07 28.14 25.00
CA PHE A 368 13.50 27.89 25.10
C PHE A 368 14.29 28.74 24.12
N ILE A 369 13.86 28.84 22.87
CA ILE A 369 14.52 29.66 21.84
C ILE A 369 14.38 31.18 22.16
N LYS A 370 13.18 31.64 22.54
CA LYS A 370 12.93 33.05 22.88
C LYS A 370 13.75 33.53 24.08
N ILE A 371 13.87 32.70 25.11
CA ILE A 371 14.75 32.99 26.26
C ILE A 371 16.21 33.15 25.79
N LYS A 372 16.66 32.25 24.89
CA LYS A 372 18.02 32.32 24.34
C LYS A 372 18.29 33.62 23.60
N VAL A 373 17.38 34.04 22.72
CA VAL A 373 17.52 35.30 21.96
C VAL A 373 17.62 36.49 22.87
N CYS A 374 16.87 36.50 24.00
CA CYS A 374 16.86 37.63 24.94
C CYS A 374 18.08 37.71 25.86
N GLN A 375 18.79 36.61 26.10
CA GLN A 375 19.79 36.51 27.18
C GLN A 375 21.24 36.39 26.73
N VAL A 376 21.51 36.21 25.43
CA VAL A 376 22.87 35.84 24.99
C VAL A 376 23.46 36.77 23.94
N GLU A 377 24.69 37.22 24.22
CA GLU A 377 25.55 37.84 23.22
C GLU A 377 25.94 36.87 22.09
N SER A 378 26.07 37.37 20.87
CA SER A 378 26.10 36.63 19.62
C SER A 378 27.28 35.64 19.42
N ASN A 379 28.27 35.58 20.31
CA ASN A 379 29.53 34.85 20.06
C ASN A 379 29.90 33.75 21.08
N THR A 380 28.95 33.24 21.83
CA THR A 380 29.24 32.13 22.78
C THR A 380 29.46 30.80 22.02
N ALA A 381 30.58 30.13 22.28
CA ALA A 381 30.83 28.78 21.79
C ALA A 381 30.18 27.75 22.72
N SER A 382 29.48 26.78 22.16
CA SER A 382 28.93 25.68 22.96
C SER A 382 30.02 24.79 23.54
N SER A 383 29.76 24.25 24.75
CA SER A 383 30.60 23.21 25.35
C SER A 383 30.60 21.93 24.53
N ASP A 384 31.65 21.09 24.67
CA ASP A 384 31.76 19.84 23.95
C ASP A 384 30.57 18.87 24.23
N LYS A 385 30.02 18.91 25.45
CA LYS A 385 28.80 18.15 25.79
C LYS A 385 27.58 18.60 24.99
N ILE A 386 27.40 19.89 24.79
CA ILE A 386 26.29 20.44 23.98
C ILE A 386 26.52 20.09 22.50
N LYS A 387 27.75 20.23 22.00
CA LYS A 387 28.11 19.86 20.64
C LYS A 387 27.87 18.38 20.37
N LEU A 388 28.19 17.50 21.33
CA LEU A 388 27.90 16.08 21.25
C LEU A 388 26.37 15.83 21.13
N LEU A 389 25.55 16.48 21.99
CA LEU A 389 24.09 16.32 21.94
C LEU A 389 23.50 16.78 20.60
N ILE A 390 23.93 17.95 20.10
CA ILE A 390 23.44 18.49 18.83
C ILE A 390 23.89 17.63 17.65
N ASN A 391 25.14 17.15 17.61
CA ASN A 391 25.60 16.29 16.53
C ASN A 391 24.95 14.91 16.56
N LYS A 392 24.69 14.34 17.72
CA LYS A 392 23.85 13.14 17.86
C LYS A 392 22.42 13.36 17.35
N LEU A 393 21.83 14.52 17.66
CA LEU A 393 20.52 14.89 17.17
C LEU A 393 20.51 15.03 15.65
N ILE A 394 21.46 15.77 15.06
CA ILE A 394 21.56 15.94 13.60
C ILE A 394 21.65 14.57 12.93
N LYS A 395 22.58 13.72 13.38
CA LYS A 395 22.74 12.37 12.83
C LYS A 395 21.45 11.55 12.97
N GLY A 396 20.90 11.48 14.17
CA GLY A 396 19.74 10.64 14.46
C GLY A 396 18.48 11.08 13.75
N VAL A 397 18.22 12.38 13.61
CA VAL A 397 17.06 12.89 12.87
C VAL A 397 17.25 12.70 11.36
N THR A 398 18.47 12.90 10.84
CA THR A 398 18.77 12.68 9.42
C THR A 398 18.56 11.22 9.03
N ASP A 399 19.10 10.27 9.81
CA ASP A 399 18.96 8.83 9.56
C ASP A 399 17.49 8.38 9.66
N ASP A 400 16.75 8.92 10.64
CA ASP A 400 15.34 8.60 10.84
C ASP A 400 14.45 9.14 9.70
N LEU A 401 14.69 10.37 9.24
CA LEU A 401 13.97 10.94 8.09
C LEU A 401 14.21 10.13 6.81
N ALA A 402 15.47 9.76 6.53
CA ALA A 402 15.81 8.94 5.38
C ALA A 402 15.13 7.54 5.42
N SER A 403 14.76 7.09 6.62
CA SER A 403 14.11 5.80 6.86
C SER A 403 12.60 5.91 7.16
N PHE A 404 11.99 7.09 7.01
CA PHE A 404 10.58 7.37 7.33
C PHE A 404 10.18 7.07 8.78
N LYS A 405 11.14 7.15 9.72
CA LYS A 405 10.95 6.96 11.16
C LYS A 405 10.65 8.29 11.86
N TYR A 406 9.61 8.97 11.44
CA TYR A 406 9.28 10.31 11.92
C TYR A 406 9.04 10.38 13.44
N ASN A 407 8.39 9.36 14.00
CA ASN A 407 8.10 9.27 15.43
C ASN A 407 9.38 9.22 16.28
N THR A 408 10.41 8.48 15.85
CA THR A 408 11.68 8.41 16.55
C THR A 408 12.52 9.68 16.39
N ALA A 409 12.46 10.33 15.23
CA ALA A 409 13.06 11.65 15.02
C ALA A 409 12.49 12.69 16.01
N ILE A 410 11.16 12.73 16.15
CA ILE A 410 10.47 13.63 17.07
C ILE A 410 10.84 13.30 18.53
N ALA A 411 10.88 12.03 18.89
CA ALA A 411 11.29 11.60 20.23
C ALA A 411 12.71 12.09 20.57
N LYS A 412 13.67 11.94 19.63
CA LYS A 412 15.04 12.45 19.79
C LYS A 412 15.09 13.97 19.99
N MET A 413 14.25 14.72 19.27
CA MET A 413 14.13 16.18 19.47
C MET A 413 13.60 16.50 20.87
N MET A 414 12.59 15.78 21.37
CA MET A 414 12.05 15.96 22.72
C MET A 414 13.08 15.65 23.80
N GLU A 415 13.81 14.56 23.67
CA GLU A 415 14.89 14.15 24.59
C GLU A 415 16.04 15.16 24.59
N THR A 416 16.43 15.65 23.42
CA THR A 416 17.49 16.65 23.28
C THR A 416 17.08 17.97 23.92
N LEU A 417 15.84 18.45 23.73
CA LEU A 417 15.33 19.64 24.39
C LEU A 417 15.35 19.48 25.91
N ASN A 418 14.94 18.32 26.43
CA ASN A 418 15.00 18.05 27.88
C ASN A 418 16.44 18.12 28.40
N SER A 419 17.39 17.53 27.66
CA SER A 419 18.80 17.55 28.03
C SER A 419 19.38 18.97 27.98
N LEU A 420 19.11 19.73 26.91
CA LEU A 420 19.56 21.10 26.75
C LEU A 420 18.98 22.06 27.82
N SER A 421 17.75 21.81 28.26
CA SER A 421 17.10 22.59 29.32
C SER A 421 17.80 22.46 30.69
N SER A 422 18.67 21.46 30.89
CA SER A 422 19.50 21.32 32.08
C SER A 422 20.76 22.18 32.07
N PHE A 423 21.16 22.69 30.92
CA PHE A 423 22.30 23.59 30.77
C PHE A 423 21.87 25.05 30.90
N LYS A 424 22.80 25.91 31.31
CA LYS A 424 22.57 27.35 31.24
C LYS A 424 22.40 27.78 29.79
N VAL A 425 21.38 28.55 29.50
CA VAL A 425 21.04 28.99 28.13
C VAL A 425 22.20 29.74 27.47
N GLU A 426 22.96 30.47 28.23
CA GLU A 426 24.16 31.25 27.77
C GLU A 426 25.26 30.31 27.21
N SER A 427 25.27 29.02 27.57
CA SER A 427 26.29 28.09 27.11
C SER A 427 26.02 27.45 25.75
N LEU A 428 24.92 27.81 25.05
CA LEU A 428 24.58 27.33 23.70
C LEU A 428 24.99 28.37 22.65
N SER A 429 25.61 27.94 21.56
CA SER A 429 25.88 28.78 20.40
C SER A 429 24.63 29.02 19.55
N ASN A 430 24.60 30.15 18.84
CA ASN A 430 23.52 30.44 17.90
C ASN A 430 23.49 29.41 16.73
N GLU A 431 24.66 28.91 16.30
CA GLU A 431 24.73 27.91 15.24
C GLU A 431 24.09 26.56 15.65
N ASP A 432 24.31 26.12 16.89
CA ASP A 432 23.72 24.89 17.41
C ASP A 432 22.19 25.02 17.54
N ILE A 433 21.73 26.21 17.94
CA ILE A 433 20.29 26.50 18.00
C ILE A 433 19.67 26.55 16.61
N LYS A 434 20.29 27.25 15.66
CA LYS A 434 19.84 27.27 14.27
C LYS A 434 19.78 25.86 13.68
N SER A 435 20.76 25.01 14.00
CA SER A 435 20.75 23.61 13.59
C SER A 435 19.54 22.86 14.15
N PHE A 436 19.19 23.08 15.42
CA PHE A 436 18.00 22.45 16.00
C PHE A 436 16.70 22.97 15.36
N ILE A 437 16.58 24.27 15.08
CA ILE A 437 15.42 24.84 14.38
C ILE A 437 15.29 24.25 12.97
N LYS A 438 16.39 24.09 12.23
CA LYS A 438 16.39 23.45 10.91
C LYS A 438 15.89 22.00 10.96
N LEU A 439 16.26 21.24 11.98
CA LEU A 439 15.77 19.88 12.17
C LEU A 439 14.28 19.82 12.50
N LEU A 440 13.73 20.86 13.14
CA LEU A 440 12.30 20.98 13.43
C LEU A 440 11.48 21.34 12.17
N ALA A 441 12.06 22.07 11.22
CA ALA A 441 11.34 22.66 10.08
C ALA A 441 10.49 21.67 9.26
N PRO A 442 10.90 20.43 8.96
CA PRO A 442 10.04 19.47 8.25
C PRO A 442 8.77 19.08 9.02
N PHE A 443 8.78 19.14 10.34
CA PHE A 443 7.72 18.71 11.24
C PHE A 443 6.77 19.86 11.62
N ALA A 444 7.33 21.03 11.94
CA ALA A 444 6.61 22.22 12.37
C ALA A 444 7.12 23.45 11.58
N PRO A 445 6.75 23.56 10.28
CA PRO A 445 7.33 24.53 9.36
C PRO A 445 7.09 25.97 9.74
N TYR A 446 5.91 26.32 10.24
CA TYR A 446 5.59 27.71 10.58
C TYR A 446 6.31 28.18 11.83
N LEU A 447 6.33 27.36 12.87
CA LEU A 447 7.06 27.68 14.10
C LEU A 447 8.58 27.75 13.83
N ALA A 448 9.11 26.83 13.04
CA ALA A 448 10.52 26.83 12.69
C ALA A 448 10.91 28.09 11.89
N GLU A 449 10.09 28.55 10.96
CA GLU A 449 10.32 29.77 10.19
C GLU A 449 10.31 30.99 11.10
N GLU A 450 9.30 31.13 11.97
CA GLU A 450 9.19 32.22 12.93
C GLU A 450 10.42 32.29 13.86
N LEU A 451 10.83 31.14 14.40
CA LEU A 451 11.99 31.11 15.30
C LEU A 451 13.32 31.32 14.58
N TYR A 452 13.45 30.86 13.33
CA TYR A 452 14.67 31.04 12.54
C TYR A 452 14.86 32.50 12.13
N SER A 453 13.78 33.23 11.87
CA SER A 453 13.79 34.65 11.52
C SER A 453 14.38 35.53 12.61
N LEU A 454 14.42 35.06 13.86
CA LEU A 454 15.07 35.77 14.99
C LEU A 454 16.61 35.78 14.86
N PHE A 455 17.18 34.91 14.03
CA PHE A 455 18.63 34.79 13.85
C PHE A 455 19.09 35.15 12.44
N GLU A 456 18.26 34.98 11.42
CA GLU A 456 18.62 35.13 10.01
C GLU A 456 17.52 35.82 9.21
N ASN A 457 17.87 36.63 8.24
CA ASN A 457 16.94 37.26 7.32
C ASN A 457 16.61 36.38 6.09
N LYS A 458 16.80 35.07 6.22
CA LYS A 458 16.51 34.07 5.17
C LYS A 458 15.58 33.01 5.72
N SER A 459 14.74 32.47 4.84
CA SER A 459 13.84 31.38 5.22
C SER A 459 14.63 30.14 5.67
N VAL A 460 14.14 29.47 6.72
CA VAL A 460 14.68 28.18 7.19
C VAL A 460 14.55 27.12 6.09
N HIS A 461 13.48 27.20 5.30
CA HIS A 461 13.18 26.24 4.22
C HIS A 461 14.12 26.38 3.01
N ALA A 462 14.76 27.54 2.84
CA ALA A 462 15.81 27.78 1.84
C ALA A 462 17.22 27.60 2.40
N SER A 463 17.36 27.20 3.68
CA SER A 463 18.64 26.98 4.32
C SER A 463 19.18 25.57 4.05
N GLN A 464 20.50 25.42 4.13
CA GLN A 464 21.12 24.08 4.03
C GLN A 464 20.82 23.23 5.27
N TRP A 465 20.58 21.95 5.05
CA TRP A 465 20.44 20.97 6.12
C TRP A 465 21.69 20.92 6.99
N PRO A 466 21.58 20.80 8.32
CA PRO A 466 22.75 20.81 9.19
C PRO A 466 23.61 19.56 8.96
N MET A 467 24.92 19.77 8.88
CA MET A 467 25.89 18.70 8.69
C MET A 467 26.40 18.17 10.01
N VAL A 468 26.56 16.86 10.11
CA VAL A 468 27.18 16.20 11.26
C VAL A 468 28.67 16.51 11.28
N ASN A 469 29.19 16.87 12.44
CA ASN A 469 30.63 16.93 12.67
C ASN A 469 31.07 15.71 13.50
N GLU A 470 31.64 14.72 12.82
CA GLU A 470 32.05 13.44 13.39
C GLU A 470 33.01 13.59 14.59
N LYS A 471 33.79 14.69 14.64
CA LYS A 471 34.70 14.99 15.77
C LYS A 471 33.96 15.00 17.10
N TYR A 472 32.71 15.48 17.13
CA TYR A 472 31.91 15.59 18.34
C TYR A 472 31.06 14.35 18.65
N LEU A 473 31.06 13.32 17.80
CA LEU A 473 30.39 12.05 18.06
C LEU A 473 31.24 11.07 18.86
N VAL A 474 32.53 11.34 19.02
CA VAL A 474 33.42 10.51 19.84
C VAL A 474 33.06 10.72 21.31
N GLU A 475 32.54 9.71 21.96
CA GLU A 475 32.30 9.73 23.40
C GLU A 475 33.63 9.43 24.10
N ASP A 476 34.02 10.33 25.01
CA ASP A 476 35.19 10.13 25.85
C ASP A 476 35.01 8.94 26.80
N GLU A 477 33.75 8.64 27.18
CA GLU A 477 33.39 7.56 28.09
C GLU A 477 32.25 6.70 27.51
N THR A 478 32.34 5.41 27.68
CA THR A 478 31.29 4.42 27.35
C THR A 478 30.78 3.79 28.65
N ILE A 479 29.46 3.63 28.75
CA ILE A 479 28.84 2.93 29.89
C ILE A 479 28.89 1.42 29.63
N VAL A 480 29.54 0.69 30.52
CA VAL A 480 29.60 -0.77 30.53
C VAL A 480 28.72 -1.27 31.69
N MET A 481 27.71 -2.07 31.39
CA MET A 481 26.85 -2.66 32.40
C MET A 481 27.58 -3.73 33.19
N ILE A 482 27.46 -3.75 34.53
CA ILE A 482 28.02 -4.81 35.36
C ILE A 482 26.90 -5.72 35.85
N ALA A 483 27.00 -7.00 35.51
CA ALA A 483 26.08 -8.04 35.94
C ALA A 483 26.77 -9.03 36.90
N ILE A 484 25.96 -9.57 37.84
CA ILE A 484 26.34 -10.71 38.68
C ILE A 484 25.37 -11.84 38.36
N ASN A 485 25.91 -13.00 38.01
CA ASN A 485 25.14 -14.19 37.58
C ASN A 485 24.06 -13.84 36.56
N GLY A 486 24.38 -12.96 35.55
CA GLY A 486 23.49 -12.54 34.47
C GLY A 486 22.49 -11.44 34.83
N LYS A 487 22.43 -10.96 36.07
CA LYS A 487 21.55 -9.85 36.50
C LYS A 487 22.36 -8.58 36.64
N VAL A 488 21.98 -7.52 35.90
CA VAL A 488 22.63 -6.21 35.96
C VAL A 488 22.49 -5.62 37.37
N ARG A 489 23.61 -5.13 37.93
CA ARG A 489 23.71 -4.60 39.30
C ARG A 489 24.32 -3.21 39.39
N SER A 490 25.17 -2.83 38.42
CA SER A 490 25.79 -1.51 38.39
C SER A 490 26.15 -1.10 36.96
N GLU A 491 26.56 0.14 36.80
CA GLU A 491 27.04 0.75 35.57
C GLU A 491 28.45 1.29 35.81
N LEU A 492 29.37 1.01 34.88
CA LEU A 492 30.75 1.47 34.93
C LEU A 492 31.00 2.42 33.76
N LYS A 493 31.50 3.61 34.01
CA LYS A 493 31.99 4.53 33.01
C LYS A 493 33.46 4.22 32.71
N VAL A 494 33.74 3.89 31.45
CA VAL A 494 35.08 3.56 30.96
C VAL A 494 35.43 4.49 29.82
N LYS A 495 36.63 5.04 29.78
CA LYS A 495 37.10 5.81 28.64
C LYS A 495 37.07 4.98 27.37
N THR A 496 36.54 5.56 26.28
CA THR A 496 36.31 4.85 25.01
C THR A 496 37.60 4.24 24.44
N ASN A 497 38.76 4.89 24.63
CA ASN A 497 40.07 4.36 24.23
C ASN A 497 40.54 3.20 25.11
N GLU A 498 39.99 3.00 26.30
CA GLU A 498 40.34 1.94 27.25
C GLU A 498 39.40 0.73 27.20
N ILE A 499 38.33 0.83 26.43
CA ILE A 499 37.24 -0.17 26.38
C ILE A 499 37.72 -1.56 25.89
N ASN A 500 38.78 -1.62 25.10
CA ASN A 500 39.35 -2.87 24.63
C ASN A 500 40.38 -3.49 25.63
N ASN A 501 40.69 -2.75 26.70
CA ASN A 501 41.55 -3.26 27.75
C ASN A 501 40.75 -4.06 28.77
N LYS A 502 40.63 -5.37 28.52
CA LYS A 502 39.81 -6.29 29.34
C LYS A 502 40.20 -6.26 30.82
N ASP A 503 41.48 -6.28 31.11
CA ASP A 503 41.98 -6.39 32.49
C ASP A 503 41.70 -5.11 33.29
N LEU A 504 41.85 -3.96 32.65
CA LEU A 504 41.50 -2.66 33.25
C LEU A 504 39.99 -2.60 33.56
N VAL A 505 39.12 -2.94 32.58
CA VAL A 505 37.67 -2.87 32.75
C VAL A 505 37.16 -3.84 33.79
N LEU A 506 37.71 -5.07 33.84
CA LEU A 506 37.40 -6.07 34.86
C LEU A 506 37.88 -5.60 36.25
N GLY A 507 39.04 -4.98 36.32
CA GLY A 507 39.58 -4.41 37.57
C GLY A 507 38.69 -3.32 38.12
N LEU A 508 38.28 -2.37 37.28
CA LEU A 508 37.33 -1.28 37.66
C LEU A 508 35.96 -1.83 38.07
N ALA A 509 35.44 -2.82 37.34
CA ALA A 509 34.17 -3.45 37.67
C ALA A 509 34.15 -4.14 39.03
N LYS A 510 35.24 -4.77 39.43
CA LYS A 510 35.41 -5.41 40.73
C LYS A 510 35.56 -4.42 41.89
N GLN A 511 36.03 -3.19 41.60
CA GLN A 511 36.17 -2.10 42.58
C GLN A 511 34.90 -1.30 42.78
N ASP A 512 33.86 -1.45 41.92
CA ASP A 512 32.58 -0.77 42.06
C ASP A 512 31.94 -1.14 43.42
N GLN A 513 31.58 -0.11 44.20
CA GLN A 513 31.09 -0.30 45.57
C GLN A 513 29.82 -1.16 45.64
N LYS A 514 28.93 -1.05 44.67
CA LYS A 514 27.71 -1.87 44.60
C LYS A 514 28.07 -3.33 44.32
N ILE A 515 29.02 -3.54 43.42
CA ILE A 515 29.48 -4.88 43.03
C ILE A 515 30.22 -5.57 44.21
N VAL A 516 31.11 -4.83 44.89
CA VAL A 516 31.76 -5.33 46.13
C VAL A 516 30.72 -5.80 47.15
N GLY A 517 29.65 -5.02 47.36
CA GLY A 517 28.56 -5.40 48.25
C GLY A 517 27.79 -6.66 47.82
N TRP A 518 27.62 -6.85 46.50
CA TRP A 518 26.94 -8.04 45.97
C TRP A 518 27.81 -9.30 45.91
N VAL A 519 29.13 -9.16 45.65
CA VAL A 519 30.07 -10.28 45.69
C VAL A 519 30.31 -10.75 47.13
N GLY A 520 30.43 -9.78 48.05
CA GLY A 520 30.67 -10.08 49.46
C GLY A 520 31.91 -10.94 49.67
N ALA A 521 31.76 -12.03 50.46
CA ALA A 521 32.80 -13.01 50.72
C ALA A 521 32.85 -14.16 49.67
N ASN A 522 32.01 -14.15 48.65
CA ASN A 522 31.88 -15.21 47.69
C ASN A 522 33.00 -15.16 46.60
N GLU A 523 33.38 -16.32 46.12
CA GLU A 523 34.42 -16.45 45.10
C GLU A 523 33.86 -16.15 43.69
N ILE A 524 34.58 -15.33 42.90
CA ILE A 524 34.29 -15.11 41.49
C ILE A 524 34.89 -16.27 40.69
N VAL A 525 34.05 -17.16 40.16
CA VAL A 525 34.46 -18.37 39.44
C VAL A 525 34.64 -18.13 37.92
N LYS A 526 34.01 -17.09 37.38
CA LYS A 526 34.15 -16.77 35.94
C LYS A 526 33.90 -15.30 35.69
N GLU A 527 34.71 -14.71 34.83
CA GLU A 527 34.64 -13.32 34.37
C GLU A 527 34.39 -13.29 32.86
N ILE A 528 33.30 -12.65 32.44
CA ILE A 528 32.95 -12.51 31.03
C ILE A 528 32.91 -11.02 30.73
N TYR A 529 33.69 -10.59 29.75
CA TYR A 529 33.68 -9.22 29.28
C TYR A 529 33.30 -9.17 27.80
N ILE A 530 32.32 -8.33 27.47
CA ILE A 530 31.93 -7.98 26.11
C ILE A 530 32.25 -6.50 25.95
N PRO A 531 33.29 -6.15 25.13
CA PRO A 531 33.75 -4.77 25.00
C PRO A 531 32.63 -3.80 24.67
N GLY A 532 32.54 -2.71 25.40
CA GLY A 532 31.52 -1.65 25.24
C GLY A 532 30.09 -2.02 25.63
N LYS A 533 29.85 -3.25 26.11
CA LYS A 533 28.50 -3.69 26.46
C LYS A 533 28.36 -4.09 27.92
N MET A 534 29.08 -5.08 28.36
CA MET A 534 28.90 -5.58 29.72
C MET A 534 30.08 -6.37 30.28
N VAL A 535 30.21 -6.32 31.59
CA VAL A 535 30.96 -7.27 32.43
C VAL A 535 29.96 -8.17 33.13
N ASN A 536 30.13 -9.49 33.09
CA ASN A 536 29.35 -10.41 33.92
C ASN A 536 30.29 -11.22 34.82
N LEU A 537 30.15 -11.03 36.14
CA LEU A 537 30.89 -11.75 37.15
C LEU A 537 30.03 -12.93 37.62
N VAL A 538 30.49 -14.14 37.42
CA VAL A 538 29.84 -15.35 37.92
C VAL A 538 30.39 -15.66 39.30
N VAL A 539 29.53 -15.59 40.31
CA VAL A 539 29.86 -15.78 41.71
C VAL A 539 29.27 -17.10 42.18
N LYS A 540 30.08 -17.86 42.91
CA LYS A 540 29.62 -19.10 43.57
C LYS A 540 28.80 -18.73 44.80
N ILE A 541 27.49 -19.05 44.75
CA ILE A 541 26.53 -18.82 45.84
C ILE A 541 26.61 -20.02 46.80
#